data_8f64f50e5cf7ed24d8a81d2639441f9f
#
_entry.id   8f64f50e5cf7ed24d8a81d2639441f9f
#
_cell.length_a   1.000
_cell.length_b   1.000
_cell.length_c   1.000
_cell.angle_alpha   90.00
_cell.angle_beta   90.00
_cell.angle_gamma   90.00
#
_symmetry.space_group_name_H-M   'P 1'
#
loop_
_entity.id
_entity.type
_entity.pdbx_description
1 polymer ?
#
loop_
_entity_poly.entity_id
_entity_poly.type
_entity_poly.pdbx_seq_one_letter_code
_entity_poly.pdbx_strand_id
1 'polypeptide(L)'
;LVAGGRRSRRNPLIGYVPQKVLFDPDLPLRARDVVALGLDGHRLGVPVIARRRRALFVDEMLDAVDATRFADQRVGSLSGGEQQRVLIAHALVSRPKLLLLDEPLANLDLRSEQEVVALLSRIATEQRIAVLLSAHDMNPLLSVMDRIVYVASGRAASGTTEEVVRPEVLSRLYGHHVDVLHIHDRVVVVAGAEAGPEVPVVLHGSIGSAATSFIPSSVSDGLR
;
A
#
# COMPACT_ATOMS: atom_id res chain seq x y z
N LEU A 1 8.40 -14.85 -20.16
CA LEU A 1 8.87 -15.87 -19.23
C LEU A 1 8.86 -15.29 -17.83
N VAL A 2 8.18 -15.92 -16.87
CA VAL A 2 8.19 -15.53 -15.46
C VAL A 2 8.76 -16.69 -14.67
N ALA A 3 9.74 -16.42 -13.84
CA ALA A 3 10.43 -17.42 -13.01
C ALA A 3 10.96 -18.63 -13.81
N GLY A 4 11.46 -18.40 -15.03
CA GLY A 4 12.05 -19.44 -15.90
C GLY A 4 11.03 -20.39 -16.55
N GLY A 5 9.73 -20.20 -16.32
CA GLY A 5 8.67 -21.06 -16.88
C GLY A 5 8.00 -20.50 -18.13
N ARG A 6 7.21 -21.34 -18.81
CA ARG A 6 6.34 -20.90 -19.90
C ARG A 6 5.26 -19.97 -19.39
N ARG A 7 4.86 -18.96 -20.18
CA ARG A 7 3.67 -18.15 -19.90
C ARG A 7 2.45 -19.08 -19.75
N SER A 8 1.87 -19.07 -18.55
CA SER A 8 0.62 -19.73 -18.22
C SER A 8 -0.38 -18.65 -17.82
N ARG A 9 -1.66 -18.87 -18.05
CA ARG A 9 -2.74 -17.98 -17.54
C ARG A 9 -2.71 -17.87 -16.02
N ARG A 10 -2.10 -18.84 -15.35
CA ARG A 10 -1.86 -18.84 -13.90
C ARG A 10 -0.42 -19.29 -13.63
N ASN A 11 0.33 -18.48 -12.90
CA ASN A 11 1.63 -18.86 -12.39
C ASN A 11 1.51 -19.06 -10.86
N PRO A 12 1.62 -20.30 -10.36
CA PRO A 12 1.49 -20.56 -8.91
C PRO A 12 2.61 -19.91 -8.08
N LEU A 13 3.68 -19.46 -8.73
CA LEU A 13 4.77 -18.74 -8.07
C LEU A 13 4.47 -17.27 -7.78
N ILE A 14 3.34 -16.74 -8.27
CA ILE A 14 2.94 -15.36 -8.09
C ILE A 14 1.60 -15.32 -7.39
N GLY A 15 1.55 -14.70 -6.22
CA GLY A 15 0.33 -14.25 -5.56
C GLY A 15 -0.01 -12.84 -6.01
N TYR A 16 -1.28 -12.54 -6.23
CA TYR A 16 -1.72 -11.21 -6.63
C TYR A 16 -2.87 -10.73 -5.75
N VAL A 17 -2.73 -9.53 -5.24
CA VAL A 17 -3.76 -8.81 -4.48
C VAL A 17 -4.13 -7.56 -5.28
N PRO A 18 -5.34 -7.49 -5.84
CA PRO A 18 -5.79 -6.32 -6.60
C PRO A 18 -6.13 -5.15 -5.67
N GLN A 19 -6.09 -3.94 -6.21
CA GLN A 19 -6.35 -2.68 -5.51
C GLN A 19 -7.73 -2.67 -4.82
N LYS A 20 -8.75 -3.19 -5.49
CA LYS A 20 -10.11 -3.13 -4.98
C LYS A 20 -10.85 -4.44 -5.23
N VAL A 21 -11.26 -5.06 -4.14
CA VAL A 21 -12.26 -6.12 -4.15
C VAL A 21 -13.44 -5.63 -3.31
N LEU A 22 -14.57 -5.40 -3.96
CA LEU A 22 -15.79 -5.05 -3.27
C LEU A 22 -16.48 -6.36 -2.84
N PHE A 23 -16.49 -6.60 -1.54
CA PHE A 23 -17.32 -7.65 -0.99
C PHE A 23 -18.68 -7.09 -0.64
N ASP A 24 -19.71 -7.64 -1.25
CA ASP A 24 -21.08 -7.35 -0.90
C ASP A 24 -21.33 -7.76 0.56
N PRO A 25 -21.85 -6.86 1.43
CA PRO A 25 -22.17 -7.18 2.82
C PRO A 25 -23.12 -8.38 2.98
N ASP A 26 -24.00 -8.57 2.01
CA ASP A 26 -24.99 -9.66 2.02
C ASP A 26 -24.45 -10.99 1.48
N LEU A 27 -23.22 -10.98 0.91
CA LEU A 27 -22.59 -12.18 0.39
C LEU A 27 -22.33 -13.18 1.52
N PRO A 28 -22.89 -14.40 1.47
CA PRO A 28 -22.76 -15.39 2.53
C PRO A 28 -21.40 -16.12 2.50
N LEU A 29 -20.32 -15.40 2.19
CA LEU A 29 -18.96 -15.92 2.20
C LEU A 29 -18.23 -15.50 3.48
N ARG A 30 -17.65 -16.47 4.18
CA ARG A 30 -16.79 -16.22 5.33
C ARG A 30 -15.35 -15.91 4.87
N ALA A 31 -14.56 -15.27 5.74
CA ALA A 31 -13.17 -15.01 5.46
C ALA A 31 -12.41 -16.29 5.06
N ARG A 32 -12.60 -17.39 5.78
CA ARG A 32 -11.98 -18.69 5.44
C ARG A 32 -12.39 -19.25 4.08
N ASP A 33 -13.62 -18.97 3.65
CA ASP A 33 -14.10 -19.44 2.34
C ASP A 33 -13.39 -18.68 1.21
N VAL A 34 -13.17 -17.37 1.39
CA VAL A 34 -12.41 -16.55 0.45
C VAL A 34 -10.97 -17.07 0.35
N VAL A 35 -10.30 -17.34 1.47
CA VAL A 35 -8.93 -17.89 1.46
C VAL A 35 -8.92 -19.27 0.77
N ALA A 36 -9.91 -20.10 1.04
CA ALA A 36 -10.03 -21.43 0.43
C ALA A 36 -10.21 -21.39 -1.10
N LEU A 37 -10.86 -20.36 -1.66
CA LEU A 37 -10.97 -20.16 -3.11
C LEU A 37 -9.58 -19.97 -3.78
N GLY A 38 -8.61 -19.47 -3.07
CA GLY A 38 -7.22 -19.37 -3.55
C GLY A 38 -6.60 -20.74 -3.88
N LEU A 39 -7.01 -21.82 -3.20
CA LEU A 39 -6.55 -23.18 -3.50
C LEU A 39 -7.24 -23.78 -4.73
N ASP A 40 -8.56 -23.68 -4.80
CA ASP A 40 -9.37 -24.49 -5.70
C ASP A 40 -10.22 -23.68 -6.68
N GLY A 41 -10.34 -22.36 -6.50
CA GLY A 41 -11.25 -21.49 -7.26
C GLY A 41 -11.07 -21.52 -8.79
N HIS A 42 -10.02 -22.15 -9.29
CA HIS A 42 -9.74 -22.34 -10.72
C HIS A 42 -10.17 -23.73 -11.24
N ARG A 43 -10.61 -24.62 -10.37
CA ARG A 43 -10.98 -25.99 -10.70
C ARG A 43 -12.48 -26.16 -10.55
N LEU A 44 -13.13 -26.48 -11.66
CA LEU A 44 -14.52 -26.95 -11.64
C LEU A 44 -14.51 -28.43 -11.24
N GLY A 45 -15.15 -28.79 -10.15
CA GLY A 45 -15.30 -30.17 -9.72
C GLY A 45 -14.98 -30.44 -8.25
N VAL A 46 -14.85 -31.73 -7.90
CA VAL A 46 -14.57 -32.17 -6.53
C VAL A 46 -13.16 -31.74 -6.13
N PRO A 47 -12.92 -31.16 -4.92
CA PRO A 47 -11.59 -30.78 -4.47
C PRO A 47 -10.66 -31.98 -4.48
N VAL A 48 -9.56 -31.88 -5.23
CA VAL A 48 -8.53 -32.94 -5.30
C VAL A 48 -7.80 -33.08 -3.97
N ILE A 49 -7.80 -32.04 -3.15
CA ILE A 49 -7.17 -32.03 -1.83
C ILE A 49 -8.19 -32.55 -0.79
N ALA A 50 -7.80 -33.55 0.02
CA ALA A 50 -8.63 -34.05 1.11
C ALA A 50 -9.10 -32.88 2.00
N ARG A 51 -10.40 -32.86 2.32
CA ARG A 51 -11.08 -31.76 3.04
C ARG A 51 -10.33 -31.29 4.29
N ARG A 52 -9.76 -32.25 5.06
CA ARG A 52 -8.96 -31.97 6.26
C ARG A 52 -7.66 -31.23 5.93
N ARG A 53 -6.96 -31.64 4.88
CA ARG A 53 -5.72 -30.98 4.46
C ARG A 53 -5.96 -29.56 3.96
N ARG A 54 -7.07 -29.36 3.24
CA ARG A 54 -7.50 -28.04 2.78
C ARG A 54 -7.78 -27.11 3.96
N ALA A 55 -8.50 -27.57 4.98
CA ALA A 55 -8.78 -26.78 6.16
C ALA A 55 -7.49 -26.36 6.89
N LEU A 56 -6.55 -27.26 7.07
CA LEU A 56 -5.26 -26.94 7.70
C LEU A 56 -4.47 -25.88 6.94
N PHE A 57 -4.46 -25.92 5.61
CA PHE A 57 -3.81 -24.88 4.80
C PHE A 57 -4.49 -23.52 4.94
N VAL A 58 -5.82 -23.50 4.97
CA VAL A 58 -6.58 -22.26 5.17
C VAL A 58 -6.30 -21.67 6.55
N ASP A 59 -6.31 -22.51 7.58
CA ASP A 59 -6.05 -22.09 8.96
C ASP A 59 -4.61 -21.57 9.10
N GLU A 60 -3.60 -22.24 8.49
CA GLU A 60 -2.21 -21.78 8.44
C GLU A 60 -2.10 -20.37 7.83
N MET A 61 -2.80 -20.11 6.72
CA MET A 61 -2.72 -18.82 6.04
C MET A 61 -3.50 -17.73 6.80
N LEU A 62 -4.60 -18.06 7.43
CA LEU A 62 -5.32 -17.13 8.30
C LEU A 62 -4.50 -16.74 9.52
N ASP A 63 -3.78 -17.69 10.10
CA ASP A 63 -2.88 -17.44 11.22
C ASP A 63 -1.71 -16.55 10.81
N ALA A 64 -1.09 -16.83 9.65
CA ALA A 64 0.02 -16.03 9.10
C ALA A 64 -0.32 -14.54 8.88
N VAL A 65 -1.60 -14.22 8.72
CA VAL A 65 -2.07 -12.83 8.54
C VAL A 65 -2.85 -12.29 9.74
N ASP A 66 -2.79 -12.95 10.90
CA ASP A 66 -3.53 -12.60 12.13
C ASP A 66 -5.05 -12.49 11.91
N ALA A 67 -5.62 -13.37 11.07
CA ALA A 67 -7.03 -13.35 10.66
C ALA A 67 -7.87 -14.44 11.35
N THR A 68 -7.28 -15.28 12.19
CA THR A 68 -7.94 -16.42 12.84
C THR A 68 -9.17 -15.98 13.63
N ARG A 69 -9.12 -14.83 14.31
CA ARG A 69 -10.22 -14.31 15.15
C ARG A 69 -11.51 -14.00 14.39
N PHE A 70 -11.42 -13.70 13.10
CA PHE A 70 -12.58 -13.38 12.25
C PHE A 70 -12.74 -14.34 11.06
N ALA A 71 -12.08 -15.49 11.10
CA ALA A 71 -12.09 -16.48 10.03
C ALA A 71 -13.50 -16.93 9.64
N ASP A 72 -14.41 -17.03 10.60
CA ASP A 72 -15.78 -17.47 10.42
C ASP A 72 -16.80 -16.33 10.22
N GLN A 73 -16.34 -15.07 10.26
CA GLN A 73 -17.19 -13.92 9.98
C GLN A 73 -17.40 -13.74 8.48
N ARG A 74 -18.52 -13.10 8.11
CA ARG A 74 -18.80 -12.75 6.71
C ARG A 74 -17.78 -11.72 6.24
N VAL A 75 -17.14 -11.97 5.11
CA VAL A 75 -16.09 -11.09 4.58
C VAL A 75 -16.59 -9.66 4.33
N GLY A 76 -17.82 -9.50 3.88
CA GLY A 76 -18.43 -8.19 3.64
C GLY A 76 -18.69 -7.36 4.91
N SER A 77 -18.70 -7.99 6.11
CA SER A 77 -18.88 -7.30 7.39
C SER A 77 -17.55 -6.92 8.07
N LEU A 78 -16.42 -7.32 7.51
CA LEU A 78 -15.11 -7.02 8.04
C LEU A 78 -14.69 -5.56 7.75
N SER A 79 -13.86 -4.99 8.61
CA SER A 79 -13.20 -3.71 8.33
C SER A 79 -12.29 -3.81 7.10
N GLY A 80 -11.93 -2.65 6.50
CA GLY A 80 -11.05 -2.62 5.34
C GLY A 80 -9.71 -3.31 5.58
N GLY A 81 -9.08 -3.08 6.73
CA GLY A 81 -7.83 -3.74 7.10
C GLY A 81 -7.99 -5.26 7.31
N GLU A 82 -9.12 -5.72 7.85
CA GLU A 82 -9.41 -7.15 7.99
C GLU A 82 -9.68 -7.79 6.62
N GLN A 83 -10.42 -7.13 5.73
CA GLN A 83 -10.59 -7.60 4.35
C GLN A 83 -9.26 -7.69 3.61
N GLN A 84 -8.39 -6.69 3.79
CA GLN A 84 -7.04 -6.69 3.20
C GLN A 84 -6.21 -7.88 3.66
N ARG A 85 -6.24 -8.22 4.97
CA ARG A 85 -5.56 -9.42 5.51
C ARG A 85 -6.11 -10.71 4.87
N VAL A 86 -7.42 -10.82 4.68
CA VAL A 86 -8.05 -11.96 4.01
C VAL A 86 -7.59 -12.10 2.56
N LEU A 87 -7.48 -10.98 1.83
CA LEU A 87 -6.97 -10.98 0.45
C LEU A 87 -5.50 -11.37 0.36
N ILE A 88 -4.68 -10.91 1.31
CA ILE A 88 -3.27 -11.34 1.42
C ILE A 88 -3.20 -12.85 1.69
N ALA A 89 -3.99 -13.38 2.65
CA ALA A 89 -4.06 -14.82 2.92
C ALA A 89 -4.49 -15.63 1.70
N HIS A 90 -5.49 -15.15 0.95
CA HIS A 90 -5.93 -15.75 -0.31
C HIS A 90 -4.77 -15.83 -1.34
N ALA A 91 -3.95 -14.79 -1.44
CA ALA A 91 -2.82 -14.77 -2.36
C ALA A 91 -1.67 -15.69 -1.89
N LEU A 92 -1.47 -15.85 -0.59
CA LEU A 92 -0.43 -16.67 0.01
C LEU A 92 -0.70 -18.18 -0.04
N VAL A 93 -1.97 -18.58 -0.14
CA VAL A 93 -2.39 -19.98 -0.07
C VAL A 93 -1.75 -20.89 -1.13
N SER A 94 -1.31 -20.31 -2.26
CA SER A 94 -0.57 -21.02 -3.31
C SER A 94 0.94 -21.14 -3.01
N ARG A 95 1.41 -20.61 -1.87
CA ARG A 95 2.83 -20.51 -1.50
C ARG A 95 3.68 -19.87 -2.59
N PRO A 96 3.37 -18.63 -2.97
CA PRO A 96 4.07 -17.93 -4.04
C PRO A 96 5.52 -17.61 -3.65
N LYS A 97 6.37 -17.33 -4.64
CA LYS A 97 7.71 -16.75 -4.44
C LYS A 97 7.72 -15.24 -4.60
N LEU A 98 6.68 -14.70 -5.23
CA LEU A 98 6.48 -13.27 -5.43
C LEU A 98 5.04 -12.92 -5.09
N LEU A 99 4.85 -11.95 -4.22
CA LEU A 99 3.56 -11.34 -3.91
C LEU A 99 3.49 -9.98 -4.59
N LEU A 100 2.51 -9.81 -5.48
CA LEU A 100 2.19 -8.55 -6.14
C LEU A 100 0.98 -7.95 -5.47
N LEU A 101 1.08 -6.70 -5.02
CA LEU A 101 -0.04 -5.99 -4.41
C LEU A 101 -0.24 -4.65 -5.12
N ASP A 102 -1.47 -4.42 -5.53
CA ASP A 102 -1.84 -3.17 -6.19
C ASP A 102 -2.53 -2.25 -5.18
N GLU A 103 -1.83 -1.18 -4.80
CA GLU A 103 -2.25 -0.19 -3.78
C GLU A 103 -2.86 -0.82 -2.51
N PRO A 104 -2.15 -1.73 -1.82
CA PRO A 104 -2.72 -2.50 -0.71
C PRO A 104 -3.06 -1.67 0.53
N LEU A 105 -2.63 -0.42 0.59
CA LEU A 105 -2.85 0.50 1.71
C LEU A 105 -3.96 1.52 1.43
N ALA A 106 -4.51 1.53 0.19
CA ALA A 106 -5.52 2.50 -0.19
C ALA A 106 -6.80 2.36 0.65
N ASN A 107 -7.35 3.50 1.07
CA ASN A 107 -8.58 3.60 1.86
C ASN A 107 -8.53 2.92 3.25
N LEU A 108 -7.36 2.63 3.77
CA LEU A 108 -7.17 2.19 5.15
C LEU A 108 -7.02 3.40 6.07
N ASP A 109 -7.48 3.27 7.30
CA ASP A 109 -7.09 4.21 8.36
C ASP A 109 -5.62 4.02 8.74
N LEU A 110 -5.02 5.04 9.37
CA LEU A 110 -3.59 5.06 9.70
C LEU A 110 -3.14 3.83 10.50
N ARG A 111 -3.97 3.33 11.41
CA ARG A 111 -3.65 2.17 12.22
C ARG A 111 -3.64 0.89 11.38
N SER A 112 -4.70 0.69 10.59
CA SER A 112 -4.80 -0.46 9.67
C SER A 112 -3.67 -0.48 8.64
N GLU A 113 -3.28 0.70 8.13
CA GLU A 113 -2.16 0.87 7.22
C GLU A 113 -0.85 0.38 7.86
N GLN A 114 -0.52 0.85 9.06
CA GLN A 114 0.67 0.42 9.81
C GLN A 114 0.66 -1.09 10.09
N GLU A 115 -0.49 -1.63 10.48
CA GLU A 115 -0.65 -3.05 10.75
C GLU A 115 -0.43 -3.91 9.47
N VAL A 116 -0.92 -3.45 8.30
CA VAL A 116 -0.71 -4.15 7.01
C VAL A 116 0.75 -4.04 6.57
N VAL A 117 1.41 -2.90 6.74
CA VAL A 117 2.84 -2.74 6.43
C VAL A 117 3.69 -3.67 7.28
N ALA A 118 3.46 -3.72 8.59
CA ALA A 118 4.17 -4.64 9.50
C ALA A 118 3.93 -6.11 9.12
N LEU A 119 2.69 -6.46 8.74
CA LEU A 119 2.34 -7.79 8.26
C LEU A 119 3.11 -8.17 7.00
N LEU A 120 3.17 -7.29 6.00
CA LEU A 120 3.88 -7.54 4.74
C LEU A 120 5.38 -7.71 4.97
N SER A 121 5.99 -6.90 5.83
CA SER A 121 7.40 -7.03 6.21
C SER A 121 7.68 -8.37 6.89
N ARG A 122 6.81 -8.79 7.83
CA ARG A 122 6.91 -10.09 8.50
C ARG A 122 6.81 -11.24 7.50
N ILE A 123 5.83 -11.22 6.61
CA ILE A 123 5.64 -12.26 5.58
C ILE A 123 6.85 -12.36 4.66
N ALA A 124 7.37 -11.21 4.19
CA ALA A 124 8.55 -11.17 3.32
C ALA A 124 9.74 -11.86 3.98
N THR A 125 9.99 -11.58 5.26
CA THR A 125 11.12 -12.11 6.03
C THR A 125 10.94 -13.59 6.41
N GLU A 126 9.83 -13.93 7.04
CA GLU A 126 9.61 -15.28 7.61
C GLU A 126 9.38 -16.33 6.51
N GLN A 127 8.60 -15.97 5.47
CA GLN A 127 8.29 -16.89 4.38
C GLN A 127 9.28 -16.79 3.20
N ARG A 128 10.25 -15.86 3.25
CA ARG A 128 11.22 -15.59 2.19
C ARG A 128 10.56 -15.37 0.84
N ILE A 129 9.53 -14.53 0.83
CA ILE A 129 8.76 -14.15 -0.36
C ILE A 129 9.20 -12.76 -0.78
N ALA A 130 9.49 -12.57 -2.07
CA ALA A 130 9.66 -11.22 -2.61
C ALA A 130 8.30 -10.52 -2.64
N VAL A 131 8.24 -9.27 -2.17
CA VAL A 131 7.03 -8.43 -2.18
C VAL A 131 7.26 -7.27 -3.13
N LEU A 132 6.36 -7.08 -4.08
CA LEU A 132 6.30 -5.92 -4.95
C LEU A 132 4.91 -5.29 -4.82
N LEU A 133 4.86 -4.04 -4.43
CA LEU A 133 3.61 -3.32 -4.29
C LEU A 133 3.64 -1.98 -5.02
N SER A 134 2.48 -1.54 -5.52
CA SER A 134 2.26 -0.17 -5.95
C SER A 134 1.73 0.67 -4.78
N ALA A 135 2.15 1.92 -4.69
CA ALA A 135 1.63 2.87 -3.71
C ALA A 135 1.70 4.28 -4.28
N HIS A 136 0.76 5.13 -3.91
CA HIS A 136 0.80 6.57 -4.22
C HIS A 136 1.49 7.38 -3.12
N ASP A 137 1.53 6.88 -1.88
CA ASP A 137 2.31 7.42 -0.77
C ASP A 137 3.35 6.39 -0.33
N MET A 138 4.62 6.81 -0.31
CA MET A 138 5.73 5.96 0.11
C MET A 138 6.00 6.04 1.63
N ASN A 139 5.47 7.08 2.31
CA ASN A 139 5.81 7.33 3.70
C ASN A 139 5.56 6.14 4.65
N PRO A 140 4.43 5.42 4.56
CA PRO A 140 4.21 4.25 5.40
C PRO A 140 5.22 3.12 5.17
N LEU A 141 5.87 3.11 4.00
CA LEU A 141 6.73 2.04 3.53
C LEU A 141 8.22 2.31 3.75
N LEU A 142 8.61 3.57 4.06
CA LEU A 142 10.02 4.00 4.15
C LEU A 142 10.88 3.11 5.04
N SER A 143 10.31 2.62 6.16
CA SER A 143 11.04 1.80 7.13
C SER A 143 11.20 0.34 6.76
N VAL A 144 10.46 -0.15 5.75
CA VAL A 144 10.40 -1.58 5.41
C VAL A 144 10.79 -1.91 3.98
N MET A 145 10.88 -0.91 3.09
CA MET A 145 11.24 -1.15 1.70
C MET A 145 12.75 -1.14 1.48
N ASP A 146 13.24 -2.13 0.75
CA ASP A 146 14.65 -2.21 0.34
C ASP A 146 14.94 -1.33 -0.89
N ARG A 147 14.01 -1.29 -1.82
CA ARG A 147 14.15 -0.59 -3.11
C ARG A 147 12.85 0.04 -3.55
N ILE A 148 12.98 1.14 -4.28
CA ILE A 148 11.85 1.86 -4.89
C ILE A 148 12.05 1.94 -6.41
N VAL A 149 10.93 1.86 -7.13
CA VAL A 149 10.83 2.27 -8.53
C VAL A 149 9.86 3.44 -8.57
N TYR A 150 10.40 4.63 -8.73
CA TYR A 150 9.61 5.86 -8.79
C TYR A 150 9.27 6.18 -10.24
N VAL A 151 7.98 6.35 -10.54
CA VAL A 151 7.49 6.59 -11.91
C VAL A 151 6.76 7.93 -11.95
N ALA A 152 7.19 8.83 -12.81
CA ALA A 152 6.54 10.11 -13.03
C ALA A 152 6.76 10.58 -14.47
N SER A 153 5.76 11.23 -15.07
CA SER A 153 5.84 11.85 -16.40
C SER A 153 6.39 10.93 -17.51
N GLY A 154 6.06 9.63 -17.46
CA GLY A 154 6.54 8.63 -18.43
C GLY A 154 8.02 8.24 -18.26
N ARG A 155 8.66 8.64 -17.17
CA ARG A 155 10.03 8.30 -16.80
C ARG A 155 10.04 7.46 -15.54
N ALA A 156 11.13 6.73 -15.29
CA ALA A 156 11.30 5.94 -14.09
C ALA A 156 12.72 6.07 -13.53
N ALA A 157 12.85 6.03 -12.21
CA ALA A 157 14.10 5.86 -11.51
C ALA A 157 13.98 4.70 -10.52
N SER A 158 15.03 3.92 -10.35
CA SER A 158 15.04 2.79 -9.41
C SER A 158 16.32 2.77 -8.59
N GLY A 159 16.20 2.44 -7.31
CA GLY A 159 17.33 2.41 -6.38
C GLY A 159 16.85 2.22 -4.96
N THR A 160 17.70 2.50 -3.99
CA THR A 160 17.27 2.69 -2.60
C THR A 160 16.47 3.99 -2.47
N THR A 161 15.77 4.16 -1.37
CA THR A 161 15.04 5.41 -1.10
C THR A 161 15.99 6.61 -1.15
N GLU A 162 17.15 6.48 -0.54
CA GLU A 162 18.19 7.53 -0.49
C GLU A 162 18.77 7.87 -1.87
N GLU A 163 18.82 6.92 -2.80
CA GLU A 163 19.31 7.15 -4.16
C GLU A 163 18.25 7.84 -5.04
N VAL A 164 16.97 7.49 -4.86
CA VAL A 164 15.89 7.91 -5.75
C VAL A 164 15.19 9.17 -5.24
N VAL A 165 14.97 9.28 -3.94
CA VAL A 165 14.22 10.37 -3.33
C VAL A 165 15.16 11.56 -3.05
N ARG A 166 15.65 12.15 -4.13
CA ARG A 166 16.53 13.33 -4.13
C ARG A 166 15.95 14.41 -5.05
N PRO A 167 16.12 15.69 -4.71
CA PRO A 167 15.65 16.80 -5.54
C PRO A 167 16.08 16.68 -6.99
N GLU A 168 17.35 16.31 -7.26
CA GLU A 168 17.90 16.23 -8.61
C GLU A 168 17.27 15.07 -9.43
N VAL A 169 16.99 13.94 -8.78
CA VAL A 169 16.37 12.77 -9.43
C VAL A 169 14.91 13.05 -9.69
N LEU A 170 14.18 13.53 -8.69
CA LEU A 170 12.75 13.81 -8.82
C LEU A 170 12.50 14.97 -9.78
N SER A 171 13.31 16.03 -9.77
CA SER A 171 13.20 17.14 -10.73
C SER A 171 13.36 16.65 -12.17
N ARG A 172 14.30 15.74 -12.44
CA ARG A 172 14.43 15.11 -13.77
C ARG A 172 13.24 14.26 -14.17
N LEU A 173 12.64 13.54 -13.22
CA LEU A 173 11.45 12.72 -13.48
C LEU A 173 10.24 13.58 -13.80
N TYR A 174 9.99 14.60 -12.99
CA TYR A 174 8.84 15.50 -13.16
C TYR A 174 9.03 16.51 -14.30
N GLY A 175 10.28 16.85 -14.66
CA GLY A 175 10.58 17.82 -15.70
C GLY A 175 10.54 19.28 -15.22
N HIS A 176 10.41 19.51 -13.92
CA HIS A 176 10.48 20.82 -13.27
C HIS A 176 11.14 20.68 -11.90
N HIS A 177 11.47 21.81 -11.27
CA HIS A 177 12.12 21.80 -9.96
C HIS A 177 11.22 21.18 -8.89
N VAL A 178 11.80 20.29 -8.09
CA VAL A 178 11.11 19.60 -7.00
C VAL A 178 12.03 19.63 -5.78
N ASP A 179 11.47 20.07 -4.67
CA ASP A 179 12.13 20.01 -3.35
C ASP A 179 11.72 18.75 -2.61
N VAL A 180 12.66 18.18 -1.87
CA VAL A 180 12.43 17.03 -0.99
C VAL A 180 12.73 17.48 0.44
N LEU A 181 11.68 17.49 1.25
CA LEU A 181 11.77 17.87 2.65
C LEU A 181 11.68 16.62 3.53
N HIS A 182 12.61 16.47 4.44
CA HIS A 182 12.55 15.45 5.48
C HIS A 182 12.04 16.07 6.77
N ILE A 183 10.82 15.69 7.19
CA ILE A 183 10.17 16.19 8.40
C ILE A 183 9.97 15.00 9.33
N HIS A 184 10.82 14.89 10.36
CA HIS A 184 10.90 13.69 11.18
C HIS A 184 11.19 12.46 10.31
N ASP A 185 10.36 11.43 10.38
CA ASP A 185 10.48 10.21 9.59
C ASP A 185 9.65 10.23 8.28
N ARG A 186 9.22 11.42 7.84
CA ARG A 186 8.41 11.58 6.63
C ARG A 186 9.16 12.32 5.54
N VAL A 187 8.90 11.92 4.31
CA VAL A 187 9.38 12.60 3.11
C VAL A 187 8.21 13.35 2.47
N VAL A 188 8.41 14.64 2.26
CA VAL A 188 7.44 15.50 1.58
C VAL A 188 8.08 15.97 0.28
N VAL A 189 7.45 15.64 -0.83
CA VAL A 189 7.86 16.08 -2.17
C VAL A 189 7.02 17.28 -2.55
N VAL A 190 7.67 18.42 -2.74
CA VAL A 190 7.00 19.69 -3.05
C VAL A 190 7.44 20.15 -4.43
N ALA A 191 6.46 20.49 -5.29
CA ALA A 191 6.78 21.16 -6.56
C ALA A 191 7.40 22.52 -6.23
N GLY A 192 8.66 22.72 -6.59
CA GLY A 192 9.33 24.00 -6.44
C GLY A 192 8.62 25.05 -7.28
N ALA A 193 8.34 26.21 -6.74
CA ALA A 193 7.91 27.35 -7.53
C ALA A 193 9.01 27.65 -8.55
N GLU A 194 8.69 27.69 -9.84
CA GLU A 194 9.51 28.43 -10.78
C GLU A 194 9.70 29.82 -10.18
N ALA A 195 10.93 30.32 -10.18
CA ALA A 195 11.29 31.60 -9.57
C ALA A 195 10.52 32.74 -10.25
N GLY A 196 9.26 32.86 -9.92
CA GLY A 196 8.40 34.02 -10.08
C GLY A 196 8.32 34.76 -8.76
N PRO A 197 7.96 36.05 -8.71
CA PRO A 197 8.03 36.86 -7.52
C PRO A 197 7.29 36.19 -6.38
N GLU A 198 7.91 36.19 -5.19
CA GLU A 198 7.48 35.57 -3.96
C GLU A 198 5.96 35.66 -3.71
N VAL A 199 5.26 34.55 -3.89
CA VAL A 199 3.90 34.40 -3.40
C VAL A 199 3.98 33.61 -2.10
N PRO A 200 3.50 34.13 -0.97
CA PRO A 200 3.60 33.42 0.30
C PRO A 200 2.83 32.10 0.24
N VAL A 201 3.54 31.02 0.52
CA VAL A 201 2.95 29.66 0.62
C VAL A 201 2.00 29.65 1.81
N VAL A 202 0.71 29.67 1.54
CA VAL A 202 -0.31 29.42 2.57
C VAL A 202 -0.39 27.91 2.79
N LEU A 203 0.23 27.45 3.88
CA LEU A 203 0.05 26.09 4.36
C LEU A 203 -1.40 25.90 4.82
N HIS A 204 -2.22 25.22 4.03
CA HIS A 204 -3.53 24.74 4.50
C HIS A 204 -3.33 23.52 5.40
N GLY A 205 -2.96 23.77 6.63
CA GLY A 205 -3.07 22.84 7.75
C GLY A 205 -4.25 23.27 8.59
N SER A 206 -5.30 22.47 8.68
CA SER A 206 -6.37 22.64 9.63
C SER A 206 -5.83 22.51 11.06
N ILE A 207 -5.45 23.61 11.67
CA ILE A 207 -5.24 23.69 13.10
C ILE A 207 -6.33 24.60 13.63
N GLY A 208 -7.16 24.03 14.53
CA GLY A 208 -8.23 24.73 15.18
C GLY A 208 -7.77 25.98 15.94
N SER A 209 -8.60 26.96 15.82
CA SER A 209 -8.89 28.07 16.73
C SER A 209 -7.93 28.35 17.88
N ALA A 210 -7.12 29.39 17.75
CA ALA A 210 -6.89 30.37 18.81
C ALA A 210 -6.52 31.69 18.16
N ALA A 211 -7.45 32.62 18.29
CA ALA A 211 -7.29 34.00 17.88
C ALA A 211 -6.19 34.68 18.70
N THR A 212 -5.35 35.47 18.04
CA THR A 212 -4.93 36.76 18.63
C THR A 212 -4.51 37.68 17.51
N SER A 213 -5.25 38.72 17.40
CA SER A 213 -5.05 39.91 16.59
C SER A 213 -3.66 40.52 16.77
N PHE A 214 -2.94 40.72 15.68
CA PHE A 214 -1.89 41.73 15.66
C PHE A 214 -2.11 42.59 14.41
N ILE A 215 -2.67 43.77 14.62
CA ILE A 215 -2.70 44.90 13.68
C ILE A 215 -1.49 45.78 14.03
N PRO A 216 -0.56 46.02 13.13
CA PRO A 216 0.30 47.18 13.26
C PRO A 216 -0.39 48.37 12.60
N SER A 217 -0.75 49.32 13.45
CA SER A 217 -1.15 50.69 13.09
C SER A 217 0.03 51.45 12.49
N SER A 218 -0.34 52.42 11.66
CA SER A 218 0.40 53.55 11.18
C SER A 218 1.27 53.42 9.94
N VAL A 219 0.82 53.98 8.84
CA VAL A 219 1.40 55.25 8.40
C VAL A 219 0.32 56.04 7.65
N SER A 220 -0.16 57.08 8.27
CA SER A 220 -0.77 58.22 7.64
C SER A 220 0.38 59.14 7.12
N ASP A 221 0.08 59.82 6.12
CA ASP A 221 0.49 61.17 5.74
C ASP A 221 1.14 61.32 4.38
N GLY A 222 0.54 62.26 3.69
CA GLY A 222 1.23 63.19 2.85
C GLY A 222 0.75 63.29 1.38
N LEU A 223 -0.36 63.95 1.17
CA LEU A 223 -0.47 65.35 0.68
C LEU A 223 0.02 65.68 -0.72
N ARG A 224 -0.90 66.08 -1.44
CA ARG A 224 -0.98 67.07 -2.57
C ARG A 224 -0.84 66.54 -3.97
#